data_17b07a06382b9b66aa5efe34a27a2187
#
_entry.id   17b07a06382b9b66aa5efe34a27a2187
#
_cell.length_a   1.000
_cell.length_b   1.000
_cell.length_c   1.000
_cell.angle_alpha   90.00
_cell.angle_beta   90.00
_cell.angle_gamma   90.00
#
_symmetry.space_group_name_H-M   'P 1'
#
loop_
_entity.id
_entity.type
_entity.pdbx_description
1 polymer ?
#
loop_
_entity_poly.entity_id
_entity_poly.type
_entity_poly.pdbx_seq_one_letter_code
_entity_poly.pdbx_strand_id
1 'polypeptide(L)'
;MFTGCKSQPHEEVYVSDLCNIHEEYKDAWGNVGKYDISLPYIHCDSKSAKKLNQTIKNEYKDLVDSLDEAKEEGYTLPDTKVSYDVYTHSNLLSLVIKEEVETEYPRYKVYHFDSKTKKRVSNKKLYKKYKISQKDMKV
;
A
#
# COMPACT_ATOMS: atom_id res chain seq x y z
N MET A 1 29.66 21.18 -8.83
CA MET A 1 29.35 21.08 -8.27
C MET A 1 28.89 20.93 -7.96
N PHE A 2 28.55 20.90 -7.59
CA PHE A 2 28.13 20.77 -6.96
C PHE A 2 27.81 20.51 -6.35
N THR A 3 27.92 20.77 -6.34
CA THR A 3 27.60 20.68 -5.55
C THR A 3 27.14 20.26 -5.04
N GLY A 4 26.94 20.34 -4.98
CA GLY A 4 26.43 20.05 -4.31
C GLY A 4 26.00 19.47 -3.94
N CYS A 5 26.12 19.53 -4.10
CA CYS A 5 25.70 19.08 -3.59
C CYS A 5 25.56 18.63 -2.99
N LYS A 6 25.66 18.53 -2.75
CA LYS A 6 25.55 18.33 -1.93
C LYS A 6 24.68 18.32 -1.24
N SER A 7 24.25 18.59 -1.27
CA SER A 7 23.24 18.65 -0.61
C SER A 7 22.26 17.73 -0.80
N GLN A 8 22.21 17.23 -1.22
CA GLN A 8 21.40 16.47 -1.35
C GLN A 8 21.35 15.33 -0.90
N PRO A 9 21.75 15.07 -0.48
CA PRO A 9 21.72 13.77 0.05
C PRO A 9 20.62 13.45 0.96
N HIS A 10 19.82 14.35 1.27
CA HIS A 10 18.68 13.96 1.93
C HIS A 10 17.70 13.59 0.95
N GLU A 11 17.75 12.37 0.47
CA GLU A 11 16.65 11.87 -0.16
C GLU A 11 15.53 11.85 0.80
N GLU A 12 14.58 12.65 0.53
CA GLU A 12 13.37 12.66 1.28
C GLU A 12 12.64 11.37 1.05
N VAL A 13 12.30 10.67 2.13
CA VAL A 13 11.47 9.47 2.03
C VAL A 13 10.03 9.90 1.86
N TYR A 14 9.39 9.46 0.79
CA TYR A 14 7.99 9.81 0.54
C TYR A 14 7.27 8.65 -0.12
N VAL A 15 5.93 8.73 -0.16
CA VAL A 15 5.08 7.68 -0.70
C VAL A 15 4.29 8.22 -1.88
N SER A 16 4.21 7.42 -2.93
CA SER A 16 3.35 7.70 -4.07
C SER A 16 2.68 6.41 -4.51
N ASP A 17 1.88 6.46 -5.56
CA ASP A 17 1.17 5.28 -6.02
C ASP A 17 2.09 4.32 -6.75
N LEU A 18 2.11 3.07 -6.30
CA LEU A 18 2.75 1.97 -7.02
C LEU A 18 1.87 1.55 -8.19
N CYS A 19 0.56 1.53 -7.95
CA CYS A 19 -0.42 1.05 -8.88
C CYS A 19 -1.65 1.93 -8.73
N ASN A 20 -2.24 2.31 -9.83
CA ASN A 20 -3.39 3.19 -9.80
C ASN A 20 -4.34 2.77 -10.92
N ILE A 21 -5.36 2.00 -10.56
CA ILE A 21 -6.35 1.48 -11.49
C ILE A 21 -7.70 2.12 -11.18
N HIS A 22 -8.29 2.77 -12.17
CA HIS A 22 -9.63 3.34 -12.05
C HIS A 22 -10.39 2.92 -13.29
N GLU A 23 -11.17 1.85 -13.16
CA GLU A 23 -11.86 1.27 -14.30
C GLU A 23 -13.30 0.92 -13.98
N GLU A 24 -14.12 1.03 -14.99
CA GLU A 24 -15.49 0.56 -14.95
C GLU A 24 -15.61 -0.38 -16.15
N TYR A 25 -15.96 -1.64 -15.88
CA TYR A 25 -16.04 -2.66 -16.92
C TYR A 25 -17.45 -3.21 -17.01
N LYS A 26 -17.98 -3.29 -18.24
CA LYS A 26 -19.31 -3.81 -18.48
C LYS A 26 -19.16 -5.12 -19.28
N ASP A 27 -19.72 -6.20 -18.76
CA ASP A 27 -19.65 -7.48 -19.44
C ASP A 27 -20.79 -7.64 -20.46
N ALA A 28 -20.78 -8.80 -21.15
CA ALA A 28 -21.74 -9.06 -22.20
C ALA A 28 -23.20 -9.16 -21.71
N TRP A 29 -23.37 -9.41 -20.42
CA TRP A 29 -24.71 -9.52 -19.81
C TRP A 29 -25.22 -8.20 -19.24
N GLY A 30 -24.41 -7.15 -19.36
CA GLY A 30 -24.80 -5.83 -18.84
C GLY A 30 -24.40 -5.58 -17.40
N ASN A 31 -23.68 -6.50 -16.77
CA ASN A 31 -23.18 -6.28 -15.41
C ASN A 31 -22.01 -5.31 -15.46
N VAL A 32 -21.94 -4.42 -14.47
CA VAL A 32 -20.88 -3.42 -14.38
C VAL A 32 -20.05 -3.68 -13.13
N GLY A 33 -18.74 -3.77 -13.32
CA GLY A 33 -17.80 -3.87 -12.21
C GLY A 33 -16.98 -2.59 -12.12
N LYS A 34 -16.85 -2.07 -10.91
CA LYS A 34 -16.07 -0.86 -10.67
C LYS A 34 -14.83 -1.23 -9.87
N TYR A 35 -13.67 -0.96 -10.45
CA TYR A 35 -12.38 -1.34 -9.86
C TYR A 35 -11.54 -0.11 -9.66
N ASP A 36 -11.25 0.18 -8.38
CA ASP A 36 -10.53 1.38 -7.99
C ASP A 36 -9.42 0.93 -7.04
N ILE A 37 -8.21 0.80 -7.57
CA ILE A 37 -7.08 0.26 -6.81
C ILE A 37 -5.92 1.22 -6.81
N SER A 38 -5.55 1.68 -5.61
CA SER A 38 -4.37 2.50 -5.40
C SER A 38 -3.51 1.82 -4.35
N LEU A 39 -2.27 1.51 -4.71
CA LEU A 39 -1.31 0.88 -3.81
C LEU A 39 -0.15 1.82 -3.55
N PRO A 40 0.40 1.82 -2.32
CA PRO A 40 1.50 2.72 -2.00
C PRO A 40 2.85 2.17 -2.43
N TYR A 41 3.77 3.10 -2.71
CA TYR A 41 5.15 2.80 -3.01
C TYR A 41 6.03 3.74 -2.21
N ILE A 42 6.97 3.19 -1.42
CA ILE A 42 7.87 4.00 -0.61
C ILE A 42 9.09 4.35 -1.45
N HIS A 43 9.30 5.64 -1.66
CA HIS A 43 10.48 6.14 -2.34
C HIS A 43 11.60 6.32 -1.33
N CYS A 44 12.51 5.37 -1.31
CA CYS A 44 13.65 5.37 -0.42
C CYS A 44 14.68 4.38 -0.98
N ASP A 45 15.93 4.82 -1.06
CA ASP A 45 16.97 3.96 -1.61
C ASP A 45 17.55 3.08 -0.50
N SER A 46 16.81 2.07 -0.09
CA SER A 46 17.27 1.09 0.88
C SER A 46 16.73 -0.28 0.49
N LYS A 47 17.45 -1.32 0.91
CA LYS A 47 17.00 -2.68 0.65
C LYS A 47 15.67 -2.95 1.36
N SER A 48 15.49 -2.40 2.55
CA SER A 48 14.29 -2.60 3.34
C SER A 48 13.08 -1.99 2.63
N ALA A 49 13.23 -0.77 2.08
CA ALA A 49 12.15 -0.14 1.33
C ALA A 49 11.79 -0.94 0.09
N LYS A 50 12.79 -1.39 -0.65
CA LYS A 50 12.56 -2.18 -1.87
C LYS A 50 11.83 -3.49 -1.53
N LYS A 51 12.24 -4.12 -0.44
CA LYS A 51 11.61 -5.37 0.00
C LYS A 51 10.16 -5.13 0.44
N LEU A 52 9.90 -4.04 1.16
CA LEU A 52 8.54 -3.71 1.58
C LEU A 52 7.65 -3.41 0.38
N ASN A 53 8.16 -2.65 -0.58
CA ASN A 53 7.44 -2.37 -1.81
C ASN A 53 7.08 -3.66 -2.54
N GLN A 54 8.01 -4.61 -2.60
CA GLN A 54 7.77 -5.89 -3.25
C GLN A 54 6.75 -6.71 -2.47
N THR A 55 6.80 -6.66 -1.14
CA THR A 55 5.82 -7.34 -0.29
C THR A 55 4.40 -6.83 -0.57
N ILE A 56 4.25 -5.51 -0.64
CA ILE A 56 2.95 -4.90 -0.94
C ILE A 56 2.48 -5.30 -2.34
N LYS A 57 3.37 -5.23 -3.32
CA LYS A 57 3.04 -5.61 -4.68
C LYS A 57 2.58 -7.07 -4.76
N ASN A 58 3.29 -7.96 -4.09
CA ASN A 58 2.96 -9.39 -4.11
C ASN A 58 1.64 -9.66 -3.40
N GLU A 59 1.34 -8.91 -2.35
CA GLU A 59 0.10 -9.08 -1.58
C GLU A 59 -1.13 -8.87 -2.46
N TYR A 60 -1.07 -7.94 -3.40
CA TYR A 60 -2.22 -7.56 -4.22
C TYR A 60 -2.10 -8.03 -5.67
N LYS A 61 -1.04 -8.81 -5.99
CA LYS A 61 -0.84 -9.29 -7.33
C LYS A 61 -1.99 -10.19 -7.80
N ASP A 62 -2.44 -11.11 -6.97
CA ASP A 62 -3.51 -12.03 -7.34
C ASP A 62 -4.82 -11.28 -7.60
N LEU A 63 -5.09 -10.24 -6.82
CA LEU A 63 -6.28 -9.43 -7.02
C LEU A 63 -6.23 -8.74 -8.39
N VAL A 64 -5.12 -8.09 -8.71
CA VAL A 64 -4.97 -7.39 -9.99
C VAL A 64 -5.04 -8.37 -11.15
N ASP A 65 -4.36 -9.51 -11.03
CA ASP A 65 -4.39 -10.54 -12.06
C ASP A 65 -5.82 -11.09 -12.26
N SER A 66 -6.58 -11.24 -11.18
CA SER A 66 -7.97 -11.70 -11.25
C SER A 66 -8.86 -10.73 -12.01
N LEU A 67 -8.64 -9.43 -11.82
CA LEU A 67 -9.40 -8.41 -12.54
C LEU A 67 -9.08 -8.46 -14.03
N ASP A 68 -7.81 -8.63 -14.39
CA ASP A 68 -7.41 -8.72 -15.78
C ASP A 68 -7.97 -9.96 -16.43
N GLU A 69 -7.92 -11.09 -15.73
CA GLU A 69 -8.45 -12.35 -16.23
C GLU A 69 -9.96 -12.27 -16.46
N ALA A 70 -10.69 -11.69 -15.54
CA ALA A 70 -12.14 -11.53 -15.66
C ALA A 70 -12.49 -10.72 -16.92
N LYS A 71 -11.75 -9.64 -17.16
CA LYS A 71 -11.98 -8.82 -18.35
C LYS A 71 -11.67 -9.58 -19.63
N GLU A 72 -10.59 -10.36 -19.63
CA GLU A 72 -10.24 -11.17 -20.80
C GLU A 72 -11.29 -12.24 -21.10
N GLU A 73 -11.87 -12.82 -20.06
CA GLU A 73 -12.86 -13.87 -20.21
C GLU A 73 -14.30 -13.33 -20.30
N GLY A 74 -14.47 -12.04 -20.17
CA GLY A 74 -15.75 -11.38 -20.41
C GLY A 74 -16.74 -11.39 -19.26
N TYR A 75 -16.28 -11.50 -18.02
CA TYR A 75 -17.17 -11.42 -16.87
C TYR A 75 -16.70 -10.36 -15.88
N THR A 76 -17.58 -9.96 -14.98
CA THR A 76 -17.26 -8.96 -13.96
C THR A 76 -17.03 -9.63 -12.60
N LEU A 77 -16.19 -9.00 -11.81
CA LEU A 77 -16.03 -9.35 -10.41
C LEU A 77 -16.78 -8.30 -9.57
N PRO A 78 -17.02 -8.58 -8.27
CA PRO A 78 -17.63 -7.57 -7.40
C PRO A 78 -16.84 -6.27 -7.40
N ASP A 79 -17.53 -5.16 -7.16
CA ASP A 79 -16.85 -3.87 -7.06
C ASP A 79 -15.76 -3.96 -6.00
N THR A 80 -14.58 -3.47 -6.35
CA THR A 80 -13.39 -3.60 -5.52
C THR A 80 -12.69 -2.26 -5.40
N LYS A 81 -12.39 -1.87 -4.17
CA LYS A 81 -11.66 -0.65 -3.92
C LYS A 81 -10.51 -0.94 -2.95
N VAL A 82 -9.30 -0.57 -3.34
CA VAL A 82 -8.14 -0.63 -2.48
C VAL A 82 -7.57 0.78 -2.41
N SER A 83 -7.47 1.29 -1.20
CA SER A 83 -6.96 2.64 -0.97
C SER A 83 -5.95 2.60 0.16
N TYR A 84 -5.18 3.67 0.31
CA TYR A 84 -4.23 3.74 1.41
C TYR A 84 -4.14 5.15 1.97
N ASP A 85 -3.75 5.21 3.23
CA ASP A 85 -3.43 6.46 3.92
C ASP A 85 -2.03 6.37 4.47
N VAL A 86 -1.37 7.51 4.57
CA VAL A 86 -0.02 7.62 5.10
C VAL A 86 -0.08 8.49 6.34
N TYR A 87 0.41 7.95 7.44
CA TYR A 87 0.51 8.69 8.70
C TYR A 87 1.97 8.80 9.10
N THR A 88 2.36 9.95 9.62
CA THR A 88 3.73 10.15 10.09
C THR A 88 3.70 10.58 11.54
N HIS A 89 4.61 10.01 12.32
CA HIS A 89 4.82 10.40 13.70
C HIS A 89 6.33 10.37 13.94
N SER A 90 6.93 11.54 14.11
CA SER A 90 8.37 11.66 14.16
C SER A 90 8.99 11.05 12.91
N ASN A 91 9.86 10.05 13.04
CA ASN A 91 10.47 9.38 11.88
C ASN A 91 9.71 8.14 11.44
N LEU A 92 8.60 7.83 12.12
CA LEU A 92 7.83 6.64 11.79
C LEU A 92 6.77 6.98 10.75
N LEU A 93 6.79 6.25 9.67
CA LEU A 93 5.83 6.37 8.58
C LEU A 93 4.96 5.11 8.62
N SER A 94 3.65 5.29 8.67
CA SER A 94 2.70 4.17 8.72
C SER A 94 1.81 4.20 7.49
N LEU A 95 1.76 3.08 6.79
CA LEU A 95 0.91 2.90 5.62
C LEU A 95 -0.28 2.05 6.06
N VAL A 96 -1.48 2.56 5.88
CA VAL A 96 -2.70 1.82 6.18
C VAL A 96 -3.40 1.55 4.85
N ILE A 97 -3.46 0.29 4.45
CA ILE A 97 -4.11 -0.11 3.21
C ILE A 97 -5.46 -0.71 3.55
N LYS A 98 -6.50 -0.19 2.92
CA LYS A 98 -7.87 -0.64 3.12
C LYS A 98 -8.36 -1.32 1.86
N GLU A 99 -8.86 -2.55 2.00
CA GLU A 99 -9.43 -3.31 0.91
C GLU A 99 -10.93 -3.46 1.13
N GLU A 100 -11.71 -2.99 0.17
CA GLU A 100 -13.17 -3.04 0.22
C GLU A 100 -13.69 -3.79 -1.00
N VAL A 101 -14.27 -4.96 -0.76
CA VAL A 101 -14.95 -5.74 -1.79
C VAL A 101 -16.42 -5.72 -1.45
N GLU A 102 -17.25 -5.44 -2.44
CA GLU A 102 -18.68 -5.18 -2.28
C GLU A 102 -19.40 -6.17 -1.37
N THR A 103 -19.04 -7.44 -1.45
CA THR A 103 -19.72 -8.51 -0.73
C THR A 103 -19.03 -8.92 0.56
N GLU A 104 -17.97 -8.19 0.98
CA GLU A 104 -17.15 -8.58 2.12
C GLU A 104 -16.97 -7.43 3.09
N TYR A 105 -16.56 -7.75 4.30
CA TYR A 105 -16.17 -6.72 5.26
C TYR A 105 -14.84 -6.11 4.86
N PRO A 106 -14.64 -4.82 5.14
CA PRO A 106 -13.34 -4.19 4.84
C PRO A 106 -12.20 -4.87 5.57
N ARG A 107 -11.07 -4.96 4.90
CA ARG A 107 -9.85 -5.52 5.48
C ARG A 107 -8.77 -4.47 5.47
N TYR A 108 -7.92 -4.50 6.49
CA TYR A 108 -6.86 -3.51 6.66
C TYR A 108 -5.52 -4.21 6.80
N LYS A 109 -4.51 -3.58 6.20
CA LYS A 109 -3.11 -3.99 6.41
C LYS A 109 -2.33 -2.77 6.77
N VAL A 110 -1.46 -2.89 7.76
CA VAL A 110 -0.67 -1.77 8.25
C VAL A 110 0.81 -2.13 8.18
N TYR A 111 1.59 -1.24 7.58
CA TYR A 111 3.04 -1.40 7.47
C TYR A 111 3.69 -0.15 8.04
N HIS A 112 4.80 -0.34 8.75
CA HIS A 112 5.54 0.77 9.34
C HIS A 112 6.94 0.82 8.78
N PHE A 113 7.45 2.03 8.58
CA PHE A 113 8.78 2.25 8.03
C PHE A 113 9.43 3.43 8.75
N ASP A 114 10.66 3.22 9.21
CA ASP A 114 11.42 4.27 9.88
C ASP A 114 12.23 5.03 8.83
N SER A 115 11.90 6.31 8.62
CA SER A 115 12.53 7.13 7.59
C SER A 115 13.96 7.50 7.95
N LYS A 116 14.31 7.45 9.23
CA LYS A 116 15.66 7.77 9.66
C LYS A 116 16.61 6.59 9.47
N THR A 117 16.22 5.41 9.92
CA THR A 117 17.03 4.20 9.74
C THR A 117 16.86 3.59 8.37
N LYS A 118 15.81 4.02 7.64
CA LYS A 118 15.44 3.51 6.33
C LYS A 118 15.16 2.02 6.36
N LYS A 119 14.49 1.58 7.42
CA LYS A 119 14.14 0.17 7.63
C LYS A 119 12.68 0.00 8.00
N ARG A 120 12.13 -1.14 7.60
CA ARG A 120 10.79 -1.52 8.00
C ARG A 120 10.77 -1.83 9.49
N VAL A 121 9.69 -1.45 10.16
CA VAL A 121 9.48 -1.74 11.58
C VAL A 121 8.30 -2.68 11.69
N SER A 122 8.50 -3.85 12.29
CA SER A 122 7.41 -4.80 12.49
C SER A 122 6.48 -4.29 13.58
N ASN A 123 5.24 -4.77 13.57
CA ASN A 123 4.27 -4.39 14.61
C ASN A 123 4.77 -4.77 16.01
N LYS A 124 5.37 -5.94 16.12
CA LYS A 124 5.93 -6.40 17.40
C LYS A 124 7.00 -5.46 17.91
N LYS A 125 7.90 -5.03 17.01
CA LYS A 125 8.98 -4.11 17.37
C LYS A 125 8.42 -2.75 17.74
N LEU A 126 7.35 -2.33 17.08
CA LEU A 126 6.69 -1.07 17.36
C LEU A 126 6.10 -1.05 18.77
N TYR A 127 5.41 -2.10 19.17
CA TYR A 127 4.86 -2.20 20.52
C TYR A 127 5.96 -2.06 21.55
N LYS A 128 7.08 -2.73 21.33
CA LYS A 128 8.19 -2.70 22.29
C LYS A 128 8.83 -1.31 22.36
N LYS A 129 9.09 -0.71 21.20
CA LYS A 129 9.82 0.56 21.13
C LYS A 129 9.00 1.73 21.70
N TYR A 130 7.72 1.77 21.39
CA TYR A 130 6.87 2.88 21.80
C TYR A 130 6.00 2.56 23.00
N LYS A 131 6.19 1.38 23.59
CA LYS A 131 5.43 0.95 24.77
C LYS A 131 3.93 1.00 24.54
N ILE A 132 3.51 0.71 23.31
CA ILE A 132 2.10 0.67 22.96
C ILE A 132 1.58 -0.70 23.27
N SER A 133 0.53 -0.80 24.09
CA SER A 133 -0.06 -2.10 24.40
C SER A 133 -0.93 -2.56 23.23
N GLN A 134 -1.10 -3.86 23.13
CA GLN A 134 -1.96 -4.43 22.10
C GLN A 134 -3.38 -3.91 22.24
N LYS A 135 -3.81 -3.62 23.46
CA LYS A 135 -5.12 -3.07 23.73
C LYS A 135 -5.28 -1.68 23.10
N ASP A 136 -4.23 -0.85 23.17
CA ASP A 136 -4.26 0.50 22.60
C ASP A 136 -4.32 0.49 21.10
N MET A 137 -3.87 -0.59 20.48
CA MET A 137 -3.87 -0.72 19.02
C MET A 137 -5.17 -1.29 18.47
N LYS A 138 -6.07 -1.71 19.33
CA LYS A 138 -7.36 -2.21 18.88
C LYS A 138 -8.23 -1.04 18.44
N VAL A 139 -8.82 -1.22 17.31
CA VAL A 139 -9.75 -0.24 16.77
C VAL A 139 -11.16 -0.66 17.13
#